data_bf9140787b085b15842ea5f0b9c4a22f
#
_entry.id   bf9140787b085b15842ea5f0b9c4a22f
#
_cell.length_a   1.000
_cell.length_b   1.000
_cell.length_c   1.000
_cell.angle_alpha   90.00
_cell.angle_beta   90.00
_cell.angle_gamma   90.00
#
_symmetry.space_group_name_H-M   'P 1'
#
loop_
_entity.id
_entity.type
_entity.pdbx_description
1 polymer ?
#
loop_
_entity_poly.entity_id
_entity_poly.type
_entity_poly.pdbx_seq_one_letter_code
_entity_poly.pdbx_strand_id
1 'polypeptide(L)'
;MDFALNEIQQELKEQAQSWLASRYPLDRDWDGPQDDRWSELEELGWLDVAAADLGFVEEALLLEEMGYALYPGPYLAHVTGQTDVFGAGGTIETVDSTRPLRRLPNGSAETPRLRAAMAAEAVGVAQRALDLGIEHAKTRMQFGKPIGTYQAVSHQLADTYTDVELARSLAYWAAWCVAEDDEQASLAAAAAKAFATEAAVVACERSIQVHGGIGFTWEHALHRFYKRALWLEGFGARPSQLRVEIADALLGVAVTA
;
A
#
# COMPACT_ATOMS: atom_id res chain seq x y z
N MET A 1 18.60 11.31 8.07
CA MET A 1 17.93 10.01 8.02
C MET A 1 18.72 9.11 7.08
N ASP A 2 19.06 7.91 7.52
CA ASP A 2 19.57 6.86 6.65
C ASP A 2 18.37 6.02 6.18
N PHE A 3 18.19 5.85 4.88
CA PHE A 3 17.10 5.06 4.31
C PHE A 3 17.44 3.57 4.20
N ALA A 4 18.69 3.18 4.54
CA ALA A 4 19.06 1.79 4.59
C ALA A 4 18.40 1.11 5.80
N LEU A 5 17.74 -0.01 5.55
CA LEU A 5 17.20 -0.84 6.64
C LEU A 5 18.33 -1.44 7.44
N ASN A 6 18.21 -1.42 8.77
CA ASN A 6 19.12 -2.15 9.65
C ASN A 6 18.85 -3.66 9.60
N GLU A 7 19.70 -4.46 10.24
CA GLU A 7 19.61 -5.93 10.22
C GLU A 7 18.25 -6.43 10.74
N ILE A 8 17.74 -5.85 11.83
CA ILE A 8 16.44 -6.24 12.42
C ILE A 8 15.28 -5.93 11.46
N GLN A 9 15.31 -4.77 10.81
CA GLN A 9 14.30 -4.37 9.85
C GLN A 9 14.32 -5.25 8.59
N GLN A 10 15.51 -5.66 8.14
CA GLN A 10 15.66 -6.61 7.04
C GLN A 10 15.10 -7.99 7.39
N GLU A 11 15.47 -8.53 8.56
CA GLU A 11 14.95 -9.81 9.06
C GLU A 11 13.43 -9.79 9.22
N LEU A 12 12.86 -8.71 9.77
CA LEU A 12 11.42 -8.54 9.93
C LEU A 12 10.72 -8.56 8.56
N LYS A 13 11.27 -7.83 7.58
CA LYS A 13 10.73 -7.77 6.23
C LYS A 13 10.78 -9.13 5.53
N GLU A 14 11.90 -9.85 5.61
CA GLU A 14 12.07 -11.19 5.05
C GLU A 14 11.12 -12.21 5.71
N GLN A 15 10.95 -12.13 7.03
CA GLN A 15 10.00 -12.97 7.77
C GLN A 15 8.57 -12.69 7.31
N ALA A 16 8.19 -11.41 7.16
CA ALA A 16 6.87 -11.01 6.70
C ALA A 16 6.60 -11.51 5.27
N GLN A 17 7.55 -11.36 4.36
CA GLN A 17 7.46 -11.86 2.99
C GLN A 17 7.24 -13.37 2.96
N SER A 18 8.05 -14.12 3.70
CA SER A 18 7.95 -15.58 3.77
C SER A 18 6.62 -16.05 4.33
N TRP A 19 6.19 -15.45 5.45
CA TRP A 19 4.93 -15.80 6.09
C TRP A 19 3.74 -15.47 5.19
N LEU A 20 3.68 -14.26 4.64
CA LEU A 20 2.60 -13.81 3.77
C LEU A 20 2.54 -14.62 2.47
N ALA A 21 3.67 -14.93 1.85
CA ALA A 21 3.69 -15.76 0.65
C ALA A 21 3.15 -17.17 0.91
N SER A 22 3.41 -17.74 2.09
CA SER A 22 2.93 -19.07 2.46
C SER A 22 1.44 -19.10 2.83
N ARG A 23 0.88 -18.02 3.39
CA ARG A 23 -0.49 -17.94 3.89
C ARG A 23 -1.46 -17.32 2.89
N TYR A 24 -0.95 -16.39 2.07
CA TYR A 24 -1.75 -15.63 1.10
C TYR A 24 -1.15 -15.72 -0.32
N PRO A 25 -0.98 -16.93 -0.88
CA PRO A 25 -0.49 -17.09 -2.23
C PRO A 25 -1.42 -16.41 -3.25
N LEU A 26 -0.86 -16.02 -4.40
CA LEU A 26 -1.61 -15.27 -5.42
C LEU A 26 -2.76 -16.08 -6.03
N ASP A 27 -2.61 -17.39 -6.10
CA ASP A 27 -3.58 -18.36 -6.65
C ASP A 27 -4.58 -18.89 -5.61
N ARG A 28 -4.65 -18.26 -4.40
CA ARG A 28 -5.62 -18.63 -3.38
C ARG A 28 -7.07 -18.48 -3.85
N ASP A 29 -7.99 -19.17 -3.21
CA ASP A 29 -9.42 -18.94 -3.40
C ASP A 29 -9.81 -17.54 -2.88
N TRP A 30 -9.97 -16.60 -3.80
CA TRP A 30 -10.30 -15.22 -3.50
C TRP A 30 -11.77 -15.00 -3.13
N ASP A 31 -12.67 -15.90 -3.52
CA ASP A 31 -14.10 -15.77 -3.32
C ASP A 31 -14.58 -16.55 -2.07
N GLY A 32 -13.69 -17.41 -1.54
CA GLY A 32 -13.90 -18.11 -0.29
C GLY A 32 -13.68 -17.21 0.94
N PRO A 33 -13.98 -17.73 2.14
CA PRO A 33 -13.72 -17.05 3.40
C PRO A 33 -12.23 -16.68 3.52
N GLN A 34 -11.93 -15.42 3.74
CA GLN A 34 -10.57 -14.96 3.98
C GLN A 34 -10.30 -14.99 5.49
N ASP A 35 -9.40 -15.87 5.92
CA ASP A 35 -8.93 -15.95 7.30
C ASP A 35 -7.84 -14.88 7.51
N ASP A 36 -8.01 -14.01 8.49
CA ASP A 36 -7.03 -12.96 8.82
C ASP A 36 -5.85 -13.48 9.66
N ARG A 37 -5.94 -14.71 10.17
CA ARG A 37 -4.90 -15.36 10.96
C ARG A 37 -4.37 -14.50 12.10
N TRP A 38 -5.24 -13.76 12.74
CA TRP A 38 -4.90 -12.75 13.73
C TRP A 38 -4.07 -13.31 14.89
N SER A 39 -4.37 -14.51 15.33
CA SER A 39 -3.60 -15.19 16.38
C SER A 39 -2.15 -15.51 15.95
N GLU A 40 -1.91 -15.82 14.67
CA GLU A 40 -0.55 -16.03 14.18
C GLU A 40 0.25 -14.72 14.19
N LEU A 41 -0.38 -13.57 13.90
CA LEU A 41 0.28 -12.26 14.01
C LEU A 41 0.63 -11.92 15.46
N GLU A 42 -0.23 -12.29 16.40
CA GLU A 42 0.04 -12.12 17.84
C GLU A 42 1.23 -12.99 18.27
N GLU A 43 1.25 -14.25 17.88
CA GLU A 43 2.37 -15.17 18.16
C GLU A 43 3.71 -14.68 17.56
N LEU A 44 3.67 -14.01 16.41
CA LEU A 44 4.83 -13.40 15.75
C LEU A 44 5.25 -12.07 16.40
N GLY A 45 4.47 -11.53 17.34
CA GLY A 45 4.73 -10.25 18.00
C GLY A 45 4.41 -9.02 17.12
N TRP A 46 3.77 -9.21 15.98
CA TRP A 46 3.49 -8.10 15.05
C TRP A 46 2.36 -7.18 15.51
N LEU A 47 1.54 -7.63 16.47
CA LEU A 47 0.47 -6.80 17.04
C LEU A 47 0.95 -5.89 18.18
N ASP A 48 2.15 -6.12 18.71
CA ASP A 48 2.76 -5.29 19.74
C ASP A 48 4.29 -5.22 19.50
N VAL A 49 4.67 -4.55 18.43
CA VAL A 49 6.08 -4.38 18.06
C VAL A 49 6.85 -3.58 19.11
N ALA A 50 6.15 -2.75 19.90
CA ALA A 50 6.75 -1.98 20.98
C ALA A 50 7.29 -2.85 22.12
N ALA A 51 6.76 -4.06 22.33
CA ALA A 51 7.29 -5.04 23.28
C ALA A 51 8.71 -5.49 22.93
N ALA A 52 9.14 -5.33 21.67
CA ALA A 52 10.47 -5.65 21.17
C ALA A 52 11.35 -4.40 20.94
N ASP A 53 11.02 -3.27 21.56
CA ASP A 53 11.67 -1.97 21.33
C ASP A 53 11.65 -1.50 19.84
N LEU A 54 10.65 -1.97 19.09
CA LEU A 54 10.41 -1.56 17.70
C LEU A 54 9.32 -0.47 17.65
N GLY A 55 9.18 0.18 16.51
CA GLY A 55 8.28 1.33 16.39
C GLY A 55 7.46 1.35 15.12
N PHE A 56 6.98 2.55 14.79
CA PHE A 56 6.10 2.73 13.64
C PHE A 56 6.81 2.48 12.29
N VAL A 57 8.13 2.61 12.23
CA VAL A 57 8.88 2.26 11.01
C VAL A 57 8.72 0.78 10.69
N GLU A 58 8.84 -0.10 11.70
CA GLU A 58 8.68 -1.54 11.55
C GLU A 58 7.23 -1.93 11.22
N GLU A 59 6.25 -1.26 11.81
CA GLU A 59 4.84 -1.43 11.42
C GLU A 59 4.59 -1.01 9.97
N ALA A 60 5.26 0.04 9.49
CA ALA A 60 5.16 0.46 8.09
C ALA A 60 5.79 -0.56 7.13
N LEU A 61 6.90 -1.21 7.51
CA LEU A 61 7.48 -2.31 6.76
C LEU A 61 6.52 -3.51 6.67
N LEU A 62 5.87 -3.87 7.77
CA LEU A 62 4.85 -4.92 7.78
C LEU A 62 3.64 -4.55 6.88
N LEU A 63 3.20 -3.29 6.94
CA LEU A 63 2.10 -2.80 6.09
C LEU A 63 2.44 -2.85 4.60
N GLU A 64 3.67 -2.53 4.21
CA GLU A 64 4.13 -2.68 2.82
C GLU A 64 4.01 -4.14 2.36
N GLU A 65 4.49 -5.09 3.15
CA GLU A 65 4.40 -6.51 2.80
C GLU A 65 2.95 -7.03 2.81
N MET A 66 2.12 -6.54 3.72
CA MET A 66 0.68 -6.83 3.75
C MET A 66 -0.05 -6.27 2.52
N GLY A 67 0.33 -5.09 2.04
CA GLY A 67 -0.15 -4.53 0.77
C GLY A 67 0.27 -5.39 -0.42
N TYR A 68 1.51 -5.84 -0.44
CA TYR A 68 2.05 -6.71 -1.48
C TYR A 68 1.32 -8.07 -1.57
N ALA A 69 0.93 -8.64 -0.44
CA ALA A 69 0.17 -9.90 -0.36
C ALA A 69 -1.34 -9.72 -0.46
N LEU A 70 -1.84 -8.48 -0.44
CA LEU A 70 -3.25 -8.15 -0.28
C LEU A 70 -3.87 -8.82 0.96
N TYR A 71 -3.19 -8.63 2.11
CA TYR A 71 -3.63 -9.18 3.38
C TYR A 71 -5.06 -8.70 3.73
N PRO A 72 -5.98 -9.60 4.11
CA PRO A 72 -7.38 -9.26 4.30
C PRO A 72 -7.70 -8.74 5.71
N GLY A 73 -6.81 -8.93 6.68
CA GLY A 73 -7.08 -8.62 8.08
C GLY A 73 -7.01 -7.13 8.43
N PRO A 74 -7.42 -6.78 9.66
CA PRO A 74 -7.57 -5.40 10.09
C PRO A 74 -6.28 -4.73 10.59
N TYR A 75 -5.11 -5.16 10.13
CA TYR A 75 -3.82 -4.68 10.65
C TYR A 75 -3.65 -3.15 10.50
N LEU A 76 -4.03 -2.58 9.35
CA LEU A 76 -4.03 -1.12 9.17
C LEU A 76 -4.90 -0.41 10.22
N ALA A 77 -6.08 -0.95 10.52
CA ALA A 77 -6.97 -0.40 11.57
C ALA A 77 -6.34 -0.51 12.95
N HIS A 78 -5.66 -1.63 13.22
CA HIS A 78 -4.99 -1.89 14.49
C HIS A 78 -3.87 -0.89 14.75
N VAL A 79 -2.90 -0.79 13.86
CA VAL A 79 -1.72 0.08 14.05
C VAL A 79 -2.05 1.57 14.03
N THR A 80 -3.20 1.94 13.48
CA THR A 80 -3.64 3.35 13.39
C THR A 80 -4.71 3.73 14.41
N GLY A 81 -5.20 2.77 15.20
CA GLY A 81 -6.27 3.00 16.18
C GLY A 81 -7.64 3.31 15.54
N GLN A 82 -7.86 2.91 14.27
CA GLN A 82 -9.09 3.22 13.51
C GLN A 82 -10.09 2.05 13.48
N THR A 83 -10.07 1.18 14.47
CA THR A 83 -10.93 -0.02 14.54
C THR A 83 -12.42 0.30 14.64
N ASP A 84 -12.80 1.52 15.00
CA ASP A 84 -14.17 2.01 15.00
C ASP A 84 -14.66 2.50 13.62
N VAL A 85 -13.76 2.78 12.70
CA VAL A 85 -14.07 3.23 11.33
C VAL A 85 -14.03 2.06 10.36
N PHE A 86 -12.96 1.30 10.38
CA PHE A 86 -12.77 0.10 9.55
C PHE A 86 -12.08 -1.01 10.35
N GLY A 87 -12.18 -2.25 9.89
CA GLY A 87 -11.65 -3.40 10.60
C GLY A 87 -12.61 -4.58 10.50
N ALA A 88 -12.37 -5.64 11.27
CA ALA A 88 -13.22 -6.82 11.29
C ALA A 88 -14.68 -6.47 11.65
N GLY A 89 -15.64 -7.04 10.92
CA GLY A 89 -17.08 -6.86 11.16
C GLY A 89 -17.66 -5.54 10.62
N GLY A 90 -16.99 -4.84 9.72
CA GLY A 90 -17.58 -3.72 8.97
C GLY A 90 -18.73 -4.20 8.07
N THR A 91 -19.77 -3.38 7.93
CA THR A 91 -20.99 -3.71 7.16
C THR A 91 -21.28 -2.74 6.02
N ILE A 92 -20.55 -1.62 5.94
CA ILE A 92 -20.66 -0.67 4.84
C ILE A 92 -19.75 -1.16 3.73
N GLU A 93 -20.34 -1.55 2.60
CA GLU A 93 -19.60 -2.03 1.44
C GLU A 93 -18.73 -0.90 0.83
N THR A 94 -17.54 -1.28 0.39
CA THR A 94 -16.60 -0.40 -0.32
C THR A 94 -16.20 -1.03 -1.66
N VAL A 95 -15.43 -0.28 -2.47
CA VAL A 95 -14.87 -0.81 -3.72
C VAL A 95 -13.97 -2.03 -3.49
N ASP A 96 -13.27 -2.07 -2.37
CA ASP A 96 -12.51 -3.23 -1.91
C ASP A 96 -13.35 -4.04 -0.89
N SER A 97 -13.88 -5.17 -1.31
CA SER A 97 -14.70 -6.05 -0.45
C SER A 97 -13.95 -6.59 0.78
N THR A 98 -12.63 -6.58 0.77
CA THR A 98 -11.80 -6.97 1.92
C THR A 98 -11.63 -5.84 2.95
N ARG A 99 -12.14 -4.64 2.65
CA ARG A 99 -12.07 -3.43 3.49
C ARG A 99 -13.44 -2.77 3.72
N PRO A 100 -14.44 -3.50 4.26
CA PRO A 100 -15.70 -2.87 4.60
C PRO A 100 -15.51 -1.87 5.74
N LEU A 101 -16.32 -0.81 5.74
CA LEU A 101 -16.33 0.20 6.81
C LEU A 101 -17.35 -0.14 7.87
N ARG A 102 -17.04 0.18 9.13
CA ARG A 102 -17.98 0.14 10.25
C ARG A 102 -18.83 1.41 10.31
N ARG A 103 -18.22 2.55 10.04
CA ARG A 103 -18.87 3.84 9.88
C ARG A 103 -18.15 4.67 8.83
N LEU A 104 -18.81 5.65 8.28
CA LEU A 104 -18.14 6.61 7.39
C LEU A 104 -17.16 7.46 8.21
N PRO A 105 -15.94 7.69 7.71
CA PRO A 105 -14.99 8.57 8.36
C PRO A 105 -15.55 10.00 8.43
N ASN A 106 -15.43 10.65 9.57
CA ASN A 106 -15.70 12.08 9.68
C ASN A 106 -14.53 12.83 9.04
N GLY A 107 -14.81 13.72 8.12
CA GLY A 107 -13.89 14.33 7.14
C GLY A 107 -12.62 15.05 7.61
N SER A 108 -12.21 14.95 8.88
CA SER A 108 -10.97 15.58 9.36
C SER A 108 -10.15 14.73 10.33
N ALA A 109 -10.49 13.47 10.49
CA ALA A 109 -9.86 12.60 11.50
C ALA A 109 -8.64 11.81 11.00
N GLU A 110 -8.02 12.21 9.89
CA GLU A 110 -6.79 11.57 9.44
C GLU A 110 -5.59 12.06 10.24
N THR A 111 -5.00 11.17 11.02
CA THR A 111 -3.74 11.41 11.70
C THR A 111 -2.56 11.25 10.74
N PRO A 112 -1.40 11.88 11.00
CA PRO A 112 -0.18 11.62 10.25
C PRO A 112 0.17 10.12 10.21
N ARG A 113 -0.04 9.41 11.33
CA ARG A 113 0.17 7.96 11.42
C ARG A 113 -0.71 7.16 10.45
N LEU A 114 -2.01 7.50 10.34
CA LEU A 114 -2.91 6.85 9.39
C LEU A 114 -2.48 7.10 7.94
N ARG A 115 -2.12 8.34 7.60
CA ARG A 115 -1.64 8.69 6.25
C ARG A 115 -0.37 7.95 5.88
N ALA A 116 0.61 7.90 6.78
CA ALA A 116 1.87 7.18 6.57
C ALA A 116 1.64 5.66 6.46
N ALA A 117 0.77 5.08 7.28
CA ALA A 117 0.39 3.68 7.21
C ALA A 117 -0.27 3.31 5.88
N MET A 118 -1.20 4.15 5.39
CA MET A 118 -1.83 3.96 4.08
C MET A 118 -0.84 4.10 2.93
N ALA A 119 0.12 5.01 3.04
CA ALA A 119 1.19 5.15 2.04
C ALA A 119 2.06 3.89 1.97
N ALA A 120 2.46 3.34 3.11
CA ALA A 120 3.25 2.11 3.17
C ALA A 120 2.50 0.91 2.54
N GLU A 121 1.24 0.72 2.88
CA GLU A 121 0.42 -0.32 2.25
C GLU A 121 0.26 -0.11 0.74
N ALA A 122 0.07 1.14 0.30
CA ALA A 122 -0.04 1.48 -1.12
C ALA A 122 1.24 1.14 -1.90
N VAL A 123 2.42 1.35 -1.30
CA VAL A 123 3.71 0.92 -1.89
C VAL A 123 3.72 -0.58 -2.15
N GLY A 124 3.29 -1.40 -1.19
CA GLY A 124 3.21 -2.85 -1.37
C GLY A 124 2.26 -3.26 -2.50
N VAL A 125 1.08 -2.64 -2.57
CA VAL A 125 0.12 -2.84 -3.66
C VAL A 125 0.73 -2.48 -5.02
N ALA A 126 1.40 -1.33 -5.11
CA ALA A 126 2.05 -0.86 -6.33
C ALA A 126 3.18 -1.79 -6.77
N GLN A 127 4.02 -2.22 -5.83
CA GLN A 127 5.12 -3.15 -6.09
C GLN A 127 4.59 -4.47 -6.64
N ARG A 128 3.55 -5.03 -6.04
CA ARG A 128 2.97 -6.30 -6.54
C ARG A 128 2.39 -6.16 -7.94
N ALA A 129 1.68 -5.08 -8.21
CA ALA A 129 1.15 -4.81 -9.54
C ALA A 129 2.26 -4.68 -10.58
N LEU A 130 3.36 -4.00 -10.25
CA LEU A 130 4.54 -3.88 -11.10
C LEU A 130 5.18 -5.24 -11.37
N ASP A 131 5.41 -6.05 -10.34
CA ASP A 131 6.04 -7.37 -10.48
C ASP A 131 5.23 -8.29 -11.39
N LEU A 132 3.90 -8.31 -11.23
CA LEU A 132 3.00 -9.06 -12.12
C LEU A 132 3.10 -8.57 -13.57
N GLY A 133 3.16 -7.26 -13.79
CA GLY A 133 3.35 -6.67 -15.11
C GLY A 133 4.68 -7.06 -15.75
N ILE A 134 5.77 -7.03 -14.96
CA ILE A 134 7.12 -7.42 -15.41
C ILE A 134 7.17 -8.91 -15.75
N GLU A 135 6.61 -9.78 -14.90
CA GLU A 135 6.57 -11.21 -15.14
C GLU A 135 5.80 -11.55 -16.42
N HIS A 136 4.63 -10.95 -16.58
CA HIS A 136 3.85 -11.10 -17.81
C HIS A 136 4.61 -10.60 -19.04
N ALA A 137 5.25 -9.44 -18.95
CA ALA A 137 6.01 -8.86 -20.06
C ALA A 137 7.22 -9.72 -20.48
N LYS A 138 7.83 -10.45 -19.54
CA LYS A 138 8.94 -11.38 -19.80
C LYS A 138 8.49 -12.68 -20.46
N THR A 139 7.29 -13.16 -20.15
CA THR A 139 6.81 -14.49 -20.55
C THR A 139 5.87 -14.45 -21.75
N ARG A 140 5.07 -13.39 -21.90
CA ARG A 140 4.10 -13.27 -23.00
C ARG A 140 4.77 -12.99 -24.32
N MET A 141 4.55 -13.90 -25.29
CA MET A 141 5.10 -13.80 -26.64
C MET A 141 4.09 -13.15 -27.59
N GLN A 142 4.50 -12.13 -28.35
CA GLN A 142 3.78 -11.57 -29.49
C GLN A 142 4.77 -11.18 -30.60
N PHE A 143 4.38 -11.36 -31.86
CA PHE A 143 5.23 -11.07 -33.02
C PHE A 143 6.63 -11.72 -32.92
N GLY A 144 6.71 -12.92 -32.37
CA GLY A 144 7.93 -13.74 -32.30
C GLY A 144 8.90 -13.42 -31.14
N LYS A 145 8.52 -12.51 -30.21
CA LYS A 145 9.37 -12.15 -29.06
C LYS A 145 8.56 -11.76 -27.83
N PRO A 146 9.18 -11.74 -26.61
CA PRO A 146 8.51 -11.27 -25.41
C PRO A 146 8.03 -9.81 -25.56
N ILE A 147 6.82 -9.52 -25.04
CA ILE A 147 6.24 -8.17 -25.19
C ILE A 147 7.07 -7.10 -24.46
N GLY A 148 7.78 -7.45 -23.39
CA GLY A 148 8.69 -6.55 -22.68
C GLY A 148 9.86 -6.03 -23.51
N THR A 149 10.14 -6.62 -24.71
CA THR A 149 11.16 -6.11 -25.63
C THR A 149 10.68 -4.89 -26.44
N TYR A 150 9.39 -4.58 -26.40
CA TYR A 150 8.86 -3.38 -27.05
C TYR A 150 8.93 -2.17 -26.11
N GLN A 151 9.47 -1.06 -26.60
CA GLN A 151 9.65 0.16 -25.79
C GLN A 151 8.35 0.69 -25.17
N ALA A 152 7.20 0.55 -25.87
CA ALA A 152 5.90 0.93 -25.34
C ALA A 152 5.51 0.16 -24.06
N VAL A 153 6.04 -1.05 -23.85
CA VAL A 153 5.84 -1.85 -22.65
C VAL A 153 6.96 -1.61 -21.64
N SER A 154 8.22 -1.73 -22.08
CA SER A 154 9.38 -1.62 -21.17
C SER A 154 9.51 -0.25 -20.53
N HIS A 155 9.27 0.85 -21.27
CA HIS A 155 9.34 2.20 -20.71
C HIS A 155 8.21 2.44 -19.70
N GLN A 156 6.99 1.99 -19.99
CA GLN A 156 5.88 2.08 -19.06
C GLN A 156 6.16 1.37 -17.74
N LEU A 157 6.78 0.18 -17.79
CA LEU A 157 7.17 -0.56 -16.58
C LEU A 157 8.34 0.11 -15.85
N ALA A 158 9.30 0.71 -16.57
CA ALA A 158 10.40 1.46 -15.99
C ALA A 158 9.92 2.75 -15.28
N ASP A 159 8.97 3.48 -15.88
CA ASP A 159 8.35 4.64 -15.25
C ASP A 159 7.58 4.20 -13.98
N THR A 160 6.86 3.08 -14.05
CA THR A 160 6.16 2.52 -12.88
C THR A 160 7.13 2.15 -11.77
N TYR A 161 8.27 1.53 -12.11
CA TYR A 161 9.32 1.24 -11.13
C TYR A 161 9.83 2.51 -10.44
N THR A 162 10.06 3.57 -11.21
CA THR A 162 10.49 4.87 -10.65
C THR A 162 9.44 5.44 -9.71
N ASP A 163 8.15 5.41 -10.09
CA ASP A 163 7.05 5.88 -9.24
C ASP A 163 6.97 5.10 -7.93
N VAL A 164 7.14 3.77 -7.97
CA VAL A 164 7.13 2.90 -6.78
C VAL A 164 8.29 3.21 -5.83
N GLU A 165 9.51 3.40 -6.36
CA GLU A 165 10.68 3.72 -5.52
C GLU A 165 10.59 5.12 -4.88
N LEU A 166 10.03 6.10 -5.60
CA LEU A 166 9.74 7.42 -5.04
C LEU A 166 8.66 7.33 -3.95
N ALA A 167 7.60 6.57 -4.19
CA ALA A 167 6.55 6.33 -3.21
C ALA A 167 7.10 5.67 -1.93
N ARG A 168 7.97 4.66 -2.08
CA ARG A 168 8.63 3.96 -0.96
C ARG A 168 9.47 4.92 -0.14
N SER A 169 10.27 5.76 -0.80
CA SER A 169 11.11 6.76 -0.14
C SER A 169 10.27 7.75 0.68
N LEU A 170 9.15 8.23 0.13
CA LEU A 170 8.22 9.12 0.83
C LEU A 170 7.52 8.42 1.99
N ALA A 171 7.10 7.16 1.81
CA ALA A 171 6.43 6.39 2.86
C ALA A 171 7.37 6.14 4.06
N TYR A 172 8.63 5.77 3.80
CA TYR A 172 9.62 5.55 4.87
C TYR A 172 10.01 6.85 5.56
N TRP A 173 10.13 7.96 4.83
CA TRP A 173 10.32 9.27 5.44
C TRP A 173 9.16 9.63 6.36
N ALA A 174 7.91 9.47 5.90
CA ALA A 174 6.73 9.74 6.72
C ALA A 174 6.66 8.82 7.95
N ALA A 175 6.99 7.53 7.80
CA ALA A 175 7.02 6.59 8.92
C ALA A 175 8.05 6.98 9.97
N TRP A 176 9.25 7.39 9.55
CA TRP A 176 10.28 7.89 10.44
C TRP A 176 9.85 9.18 11.16
N CYS A 177 9.30 10.17 10.43
CA CYS A 177 8.83 11.41 11.05
C CYS A 177 7.73 11.14 12.11
N VAL A 178 6.84 10.18 11.85
CA VAL A 178 5.80 9.78 12.81
C VAL A 178 6.39 9.05 14.01
N ALA A 179 7.39 8.17 13.80
CA ALA A 179 8.04 7.43 14.87
C ALA A 179 8.81 8.35 15.84
N GLU A 180 9.47 9.39 15.30
CA GLU A 180 10.28 10.34 16.06
C GLU A 180 9.50 11.57 16.57
N ASP A 181 8.19 11.62 16.34
CA ASP A 181 7.34 12.80 16.65
C ASP A 181 7.92 14.12 16.05
N ASP A 182 8.49 13.99 14.82
CA ASP A 182 9.14 15.08 14.11
C ASP A 182 8.13 16.16 13.68
N GLU A 183 8.55 17.42 13.70
CA GLU A 183 7.69 18.56 13.31
C GLU A 183 7.19 18.47 11.85
N GLN A 184 7.88 17.74 11.00
CA GLN A 184 7.49 17.51 9.60
C GLN A 184 6.50 16.35 9.44
N ALA A 185 6.11 15.63 10.49
CA ALA A 185 5.28 14.42 10.40
C ALA A 185 3.99 14.64 9.59
N SER A 186 3.31 15.77 9.78
CA SER A 186 2.09 16.09 9.05
C SER A 186 2.35 16.32 7.55
N LEU A 187 3.41 17.05 7.21
CA LEU A 187 3.80 17.33 5.83
C LEU A 187 4.26 16.06 5.12
N ALA A 188 5.15 15.29 5.77
CA ALA A 188 5.67 14.04 5.25
C ALA A 188 4.57 13.02 4.98
N ALA A 189 3.64 12.86 5.93
CA ALA A 189 2.52 11.93 5.80
C ALA A 189 1.52 12.36 4.70
N ALA A 190 1.26 13.66 4.54
CA ALA A 190 0.43 14.18 3.45
C ALA A 190 1.10 13.93 2.09
N ALA A 191 2.39 14.19 1.96
CA ALA A 191 3.15 13.95 0.73
C ALA A 191 3.22 12.46 0.38
N ALA A 192 3.51 11.61 1.36
CA ALA A 192 3.58 10.17 1.19
C ALA A 192 2.24 9.58 0.74
N LYS A 193 1.15 9.91 1.44
CA LYS A 193 -0.19 9.41 1.05
C LYS A 193 -0.58 9.89 -0.34
N ALA A 194 -0.43 11.17 -0.63
CA ALA A 194 -0.82 11.74 -1.92
C ALA A 194 -0.10 11.04 -3.08
N PHE A 195 1.21 10.81 -2.95
CA PHE A 195 1.99 10.22 -4.02
C PHE A 195 1.84 8.70 -4.09
N ALA A 196 1.95 7.98 -2.96
CA ALA A 196 1.94 6.52 -2.95
C ALA A 196 0.59 5.93 -3.38
N THR A 197 -0.53 6.54 -2.99
CA THR A 197 -1.85 6.03 -3.39
C THR A 197 -2.13 6.23 -4.87
N GLU A 198 -1.75 7.36 -5.46
CA GLU A 198 -1.81 7.57 -6.91
C GLU A 198 -0.87 6.62 -7.67
N ALA A 199 0.37 6.46 -7.18
CA ALA A 199 1.32 5.53 -7.77
C ALA A 199 0.78 4.09 -7.77
N ALA A 200 0.07 3.67 -6.72
CA ALA A 200 -0.55 2.35 -6.65
C ALA A 200 -1.68 2.19 -7.67
N VAL A 201 -2.53 3.19 -7.83
CA VAL A 201 -3.59 3.18 -8.86
C VAL A 201 -2.97 3.08 -10.25
N VAL A 202 -2.00 3.93 -10.56
CA VAL A 202 -1.30 3.97 -11.86
C VAL A 202 -0.55 2.67 -12.13
N ALA A 203 0.13 2.10 -11.13
CA ALA A 203 0.83 0.82 -11.26
C ALA A 203 -0.14 -0.33 -11.61
N CYS A 204 -1.30 -0.38 -10.96
CA CYS A 204 -2.34 -1.35 -11.29
C CYS A 204 -2.90 -1.15 -12.70
N GLU A 205 -3.22 0.09 -13.10
CA GLU A 205 -3.73 0.40 -14.44
C GLU A 205 -2.74 0.00 -15.54
N ARG A 206 -1.47 0.37 -15.38
CA ARG A 206 -0.41 0.02 -16.32
C ARG A 206 -0.20 -1.50 -16.38
N SER A 207 -0.21 -2.19 -15.25
CA SER A 207 -0.10 -3.65 -15.22
C SER A 207 -1.29 -4.32 -15.88
N ILE A 208 -2.52 -3.88 -15.63
CA ILE A 208 -3.72 -4.35 -16.32
C ILE A 208 -3.59 -4.15 -17.84
N GLN A 209 -3.11 -2.99 -18.29
CA GLN A 209 -2.87 -2.71 -19.69
C GLN A 209 -1.84 -3.66 -20.32
N VAL A 210 -0.75 -3.96 -19.61
CA VAL A 210 0.29 -4.92 -20.05
C VAL A 210 -0.28 -6.33 -20.20
N HIS A 211 -1.17 -6.75 -19.30
CA HIS A 211 -1.86 -8.04 -19.39
C HIS A 211 -2.91 -8.10 -20.50
N GLY A 212 -3.43 -6.95 -20.93
CA GLY A 212 -4.51 -6.87 -21.92
C GLY A 212 -5.82 -7.47 -21.39
N GLY A 213 -6.55 -8.19 -22.23
CA GLY A 213 -7.90 -8.68 -21.90
C GLY A 213 -7.98 -9.45 -20.58
N ILE A 214 -7.01 -10.31 -20.27
CA ILE A 214 -7.00 -11.12 -19.04
C ILE A 214 -6.87 -10.26 -17.79
N GLY A 215 -6.17 -9.12 -17.86
CA GLY A 215 -6.00 -8.21 -16.72
C GLY A 215 -7.32 -7.62 -16.18
N PHE A 216 -8.38 -7.61 -16.98
CA PHE A 216 -9.72 -7.14 -16.58
C PHE A 216 -10.66 -8.26 -16.13
N THR A 217 -10.25 -9.52 -16.24
CA THR A 217 -11.11 -10.65 -15.88
C THR A 217 -11.03 -10.97 -14.39
N TRP A 218 -12.05 -11.64 -13.87
CA TRP A 218 -12.08 -12.15 -12.50
C TRP A 218 -11.07 -13.26 -12.24
N GLU A 219 -10.57 -13.88 -13.32
CA GLU A 219 -9.57 -14.95 -13.27
C GLU A 219 -8.18 -14.45 -12.86
N HIS A 220 -7.91 -13.14 -13.06
CA HIS A 220 -6.63 -12.54 -12.71
C HIS A 220 -6.74 -11.66 -11.46
N ALA A 221 -5.81 -11.79 -10.51
CA ALA A 221 -5.88 -11.09 -9.22
C ALA A 221 -5.70 -9.56 -9.32
N LEU A 222 -5.21 -9.01 -10.44
CA LEU A 222 -4.89 -7.57 -10.58
C LEU A 222 -6.07 -6.64 -10.26
N HIS A 223 -7.30 -7.03 -10.63
CA HIS A 223 -8.46 -6.19 -10.31
C HIS A 223 -8.68 -6.02 -8.80
N ARG A 224 -8.21 -6.97 -7.97
CA ARG A 224 -8.30 -6.91 -6.50
C ARG A 224 -7.27 -5.94 -5.94
N PHE A 225 -6.05 -5.95 -6.48
CA PHE A 225 -5.03 -4.93 -6.17
C PHE A 225 -5.50 -3.53 -6.59
N TYR A 226 -6.09 -3.40 -7.76
CA TYR A 226 -6.65 -2.13 -8.23
C TYR A 226 -7.76 -1.61 -7.30
N LYS A 227 -8.66 -2.47 -6.83
CA LYS A 227 -9.70 -2.10 -5.86
C LYS A 227 -9.11 -1.65 -4.51
N ARG A 228 -8.05 -2.33 -4.02
CA ARG A 228 -7.34 -1.88 -2.83
C ARG A 228 -6.67 -0.54 -3.05
N ALA A 229 -6.03 -0.31 -4.18
CA ALA A 229 -5.42 0.98 -4.53
C ALA A 229 -6.45 2.11 -4.55
N LEU A 230 -7.61 1.90 -5.20
CA LEU A 230 -8.72 2.86 -5.23
C LEU A 230 -9.30 3.13 -3.83
N TRP A 231 -9.38 2.10 -2.97
CA TRP A 231 -9.81 2.27 -1.60
C TRP A 231 -8.83 3.16 -0.81
N LEU A 232 -7.52 2.89 -0.93
CA LEU A 232 -6.46 3.67 -0.27
C LEU A 232 -6.45 5.13 -0.73
N GLU A 233 -6.63 5.37 -2.04
CA GLU A 233 -6.69 6.72 -2.61
C GLU A 233 -7.94 7.48 -2.16
N GLY A 234 -9.08 6.80 -2.12
CA GLY A 234 -10.38 7.41 -1.84
C GLY A 234 -10.70 7.58 -0.36
N PHE A 235 -10.01 6.88 0.54
CA PHE A 235 -10.29 6.96 1.97
C PHE A 235 -9.74 8.25 2.58
N GLY A 236 -10.61 9.04 3.24
CA GLY A 236 -10.25 10.31 3.86
C GLY A 236 -9.90 11.41 2.85
N ALA A 237 -8.84 12.18 3.10
CA ALA A 237 -8.40 13.24 2.19
C ALA A 237 -7.81 12.67 0.91
N ARG A 238 -8.33 13.13 -0.22
CA ARG A 238 -7.85 12.73 -1.56
C ARG A 238 -6.50 13.39 -1.90
N PRO A 239 -5.72 12.82 -2.83
CA PRO A 239 -4.43 13.39 -3.25
C PRO A 239 -4.48 14.88 -3.62
N SER A 240 -5.55 15.33 -4.29
CA SER A 240 -5.72 16.75 -4.64
C SER A 240 -5.85 17.65 -3.40
N GLN A 241 -6.56 17.21 -2.38
CA GLN A 241 -6.73 17.95 -1.11
C GLN A 241 -5.41 17.97 -0.33
N LEU A 242 -4.71 16.81 -0.28
CA LEU A 242 -3.40 16.72 0.37
C LEU A 242 -2.36 17.64 -0.29
N ARG A 243 -2.40 17.81 -1.62
CA ARG A 243 -1.53 18.76 -2.31
C ARG A 243 -1.81 20.22 -1.93
N VAL A 244 -3.05 20.58 -1.63
CA VAL A 244 -3.38 21.90 -1.09
C VAL A 244 -2.78 22.05 0.31
N GLU A 245 -2.95 21.07 1.20
CA GLU A 245 -2.33 21.07 2.53
C GLU A 245 -0.79 21.22 2.46
N ILE A 246 -0.15 20.51 1.54
CA ILE A 246 1.31 20.59 1.30
C ILE A 246 1.70 22.00 0.82
N ALA A 247 0.95 22.56 -0.12
CA ALA A 247 1.21 23.91 -0.64
C ALA A 247 1.06 24.96 0.45
N ASP A 248 0.00 24.88 1.27
CA ASP A 248 -0.23 25.78 2.41
C ASP A 248 0.94 25.73 3.41
N ALA A 249 1.40 24.51 3.72
CA ALA A 249 2.52 24.32 4.65
C ALA A 249 3.83 24.90 4.10
N LEU A 250 4.11 24.73 2.81
CA LEU A 250 5.35 25.18 2.18
C LEU A 250 5.37 26.68 1.88
N LEU A 251 4.22 27.27 1.53
CA LEU A 251 4.11 28.67 1.15
C LEU A 251 3.80 29.59 2.35
N GLY A 252 3.38 29.03 3.49
CA GLY A 252 2.97 29.79 4.67
C GLY A 252 1.73 30.66 4.46
N VAL A 253 0.90 30.30 3.47
CA VAL A 253 -0.35 31.01 3.14
C VAL A 253 -1.43 29.97 2.86
N ALA A 254 -2.66 30.23 3.34
CA ALA A 254 -3.78 29.36 3.00
C ALA A 254 -4.13 29.52 1.51
N VAL A 255 -3.98 28.45 0.75
CA VAL A 255 -4.43 28.40 -0.65
C VAL A 255 -5.93 28.10 -0.59
N THR A 256 -6.75 29.15 -0.82
CA THR A 256 -8.22 28.98 -0.90
C THR A 256 -8.54 28.16 -2.17
N ALA A 257 -9.15 27.00 -1.96
CA ALA A 257 -9.65 26.13 -3.03
C ALA A 257 -10.92 26.68 -3.68
#